data_3ec15d8f4e75b94cdf426cadbbe9ca87
#
_entry.id   3ec15d8f4e75b94cdf426cadbbe9ca87
#
_cell.length_a   1.000
_cell.length_b   1.000
_cell.length_c   1.000
_cell.angle_alpha   90.00
_cell.angle_beta   90.00
_cell.angle_gamma   90.00
#
_symmetry.space_group_name_H-M   'P 1'
#
loop_
_entity.id
_entity.type
_entity.pdbx_description
1 polymer ?
#
loop_
_entity_poly.entity_id
_entity_poly.type
_entity_poly.pdbx_seq_one_letter_code
_entity_poly.pdbx_strand_id
1 'polypeptide(L)'
;PGGYLDLAGFDVSTTRPVIANIQTAVTAARAAGMLIIWFQNGWDEQYVEAGGPGSPNFHKSNALKTMRKQPQLQGKLLAKGSWDYQLVDELVPQPGDIVLPKPRYSGFFNTPLDSILRSRGIRHLVFTGIATNVCVESTLRDGFFLEYFGVVLEDATHQAGPKFAQKAALFNIETFFGWVSDVETFCDALSPTSFAHIA
;
A
#
# COMPACT_ATOMS: atom_id res chain seq x y z
N PRO A 1 13.62 -3.22 -10.23
CA PRO A 1 14.93 -3.62 -9.70
C PRO A 1 15.66 -2.41 -9.09
N GLY A 2 16.54 -2.66 -8.08
CA GLY A 2 17.34 -1.62 -7.44
C GLY A 2 16.69 -0.92 -6.25
N GLY A 3 15.41 -1.11 -6.00
CA GLY A 3 14.73 -0.61 -4.81
C GLY A 3 15.01 -1.45 -3.55
N TYR A 4 14.57 -0.97 -2.39
CA TYR A 4 14.93 -1.57 -1.11
C TYR A 4 14.51 -3.05 -0.96
N LEU A 5 13.40 -3.48 -1.54
CA LEU A 5 12.98 -4.89 -1.49
C LEU A 5 13.93 -5.79 -2.28
N ASP A 6 14.31 -5.39 -3.49
CA ASP A 6 15.27 -6.10 -4.31
C ASP A 6 16.64 -6.17 -3.61
N LEU A 7 17.14 -5.02 -3.12
CA LEU A 7 18.41 -4.95 -2.38
C LEU A 7 18.37 -5.73 -1.05
N ALA A 8 17.21 -5.95 -0.48
CA ALA A 8 17.01 -6.81 0.68
C ALA A 8 16.87 -8.30 0.33
N GLY A 9 16.91 -8.66 -0.97
CA GLY A 9 16.88 -10.04 -1.47
C GLY A 9 15.50 -10.61 -1.71
N PHE A 10 14.46 -9.77 -1.85
CA PHE A 10 13.14 -10.23 -2.24
C PHE A 10 13.02 -10.30 -3.77
N ASP A 11 12.31 -11.32 -4.26
CA ASP A 11 11.99 -11.42 -5.67
C ASP A 11 10.93 -10.36 -6.06
N VAL A 12 11.34 -9.41 -6.89
CA VAL A 12 10.47 -8.35 -7.41
C VAL A 12 10.16 -8.54 -8.90
N SER A 13 10.57 -9.65 -9.50
CA SER A 13 10.44 -9.89 -10.95
C SER A 13 8.98 -9.96 -11.42
N THR A 14 8.07 -10.34 -10.54
CA THR A 14 6.64 -10.55 -10.82
C THR A 14 5.76 -9.35 -10.48
N THR A 15 6.34 -8.19 -10.15
CA THR A 15 5.55 -7.00 -9.73
C THR A 15 4.96 -6.19 -10.89
N ARG A 16 5.48 -6.32 -12.12
CA ARG A 16 5.01 -5.54 -13.28
C ARG A 16 3.52 -5.72 -13.61
N PRO A 17 2.94 -6.94 -13.62
CA PRO A 17 1.50 -7.10 -13.82
C PRO A 17 0.66 -6.39 -12.75
N VAL A 18 1.13 -6.37 -11.51
CA VAL A 18 0.45 -5.68 -10.40
C VAL A 18 0.37 -4.18 -10.64
N ILE A 19 1.42 -3.56 -11.18
CA ILE A 19 1.41 -2.13 -11.52
C ILE A 19 0.34 -1.83 -12.58
N ALA A 20 0.24 -2.64 -13.63
CA ALA A 20 -0.78 -2.49 -14.67
C ALA A 20 -2.20 -2.64 -14.11
N ASN A 21 -2.41 -3.61 -13.23
CA ASN A 21 -3.69 -3.83 -12.56
C ASN A 21 -4.06 -2.64 -11.64
N ILE A 22 -3.10 -2.07 -10.91
CA ILE A 22 -3.32 -0.85 -10.12
C ILE A 22 -3.71 0.32 -11.02
N GLN A 23 -3.06 0.51 -12.18
CA GLN A 23 -3.42 1.57 -13.14
C GLN A 23 -4.87 1.41 -13.61
N THR A 24 -5.29 0.20 -13.93
CA THR A 24 -6.65 -0.11 -14.36
C THR A 24 -7.66 0.22 -13.26
N ALA A 25 -7.43 -0.27 -12.06
CA ALA A 25 -8.30 -0.02 -10.90
C ALA A 25 -8.39 1.48 -10.56
N VAL A 26 -7.27 2.20 -10.54
CA VAL A 26 -7.23 3.65 -10.25
C VAL A 26 -7.95 4.44 -11.34
N THR A 27 -7.84 4.04 -12.60
CA THR A 27 -8.53 4.70 -13.71
C THR A 27 -10.05 4.56 -13.56
N ALA A 28 -10.54 3.36 -13.26
CA ALA A 28 -11.96 3.11 -13.02
C ALA A 28 -12.47 3.86 -11.77
N ALA A 29 -11.71 3.82 -10.69
CA ALA A 29 -12.04 4.51 -9.44
C ALA A 29 -12.16 6.04 -9.64
N ARG A 30 -11.25 6.66 -10.38
CA ARG A 30 -11.33 8.09 -10.73
C ARG A 30 -12.55 8.41 -11.57
N ALA A 31 -12.84 7.59 -12.58
CA ALA A 31 -14.03 7.77 -13.41
C ALA A 31 -15.34 7.70 -12.59
N ALA A 32 -15.34 6.90 -11.52
CA ALA A 32 -16.44 6.79 -10.57
C ALA A 32 -16.43 7.86 -9.46
N GLY A 33 -15.50 8.83 -9.49
CA GLY A 33 -15.40 9.91 -8.50
C GLY A 33 -14.87 9.47 -7.13
N MET A 34 -14.21 8.32 -7.04
CA MET A 34 -13.59 7.86 -5.80
C MET A 34 -12.33 8.68 -5.47
N LEU A 35 -12.10 8.91 -4.19
CA LEU A 35 -10.88 9.54 -3.69
C LEU A 35 -9.71 8.54 -3.82
N ILE A 36 -8.62 8.98 -4.45
CA ILE A 36 -7.39 8.22 -4.54
C ILE A 36 -6.39 8.71 -3.49
N ILE A 37 -5.85 7.79 -2.71
CA ILE A 37 -4.84 8.07 -1.70
C ILE A 37 -3.60 7.21 -2.00
N TRP A 38 -2.47 7.87 -2.21
CA TRP A 38 -1.17 7.26 -2.44
C TRP A 38 -0.35 7.28 -1.15
N PHE A 39 0.26 6.17 -0.82
CA PHE A 39 1.19 6.10 0.30
C PHE A 39 2.64 6.01 -0.19
N GLN A 40 3.49 6.87 0.36
CA GLN A 40 4.93 6.76 0.21
C GLN A 40 5.54 6.31 1.55
N ASN A 41 6.05 5.08 1.57
CA ASN A 41 6.66 4.52 2.77
C ASN A 41 8.10 5.03 2.90
N GLY A 42 8.43 5.67 4.03
CA GLY A 42 9.78 6.14 4.27
C GLY A 42 9.88 7.15 5.39
N TRP A 43 11.04 7.81 5.49
CA TRP A 43 11.43 8.66 6.61
C TRP A 43 12.21 9.89 6.15
N ASP A 44 12.43 10.81 7.08
CA ASP A 44 13.36 11.93 6.87
C ASP A 44 14.77 11.43 6.51
N GLU A 45 15.60 12.32 5.93
CA GLU A 45 16.95 11.98 5.46
C GLU A 45 17.88 11.46 6.58
N GLN A 46 17.63 11.86 7.82
CA GLN A 46 18.39 11.43 9.00
C GLN A 46 17.79 10.17 9.65
N TYR A 47 16.66 9.66 9.16
CA TYR A 47 15.94 8.49 9.69
C TYR A 47 15.46 8.63 11.13
N VAL A 48 15.24 9.87 11.61
CA VAL A 48 14.68 10.12 12.95
C VAL A 48 13.26 9.54 13.04
N GLU A 49 12.45 9.74 12.01
CA GLU A 49 11.09 9.18 11.93
C GLU A 49 11.07 7.64 11.89
N ALA A 50 12.17 7.00 11.48
CA ALA A 50 12.28 5.54 11.49
C ALA A 50 12.40 4.96 12.90
N GLY A 51 12.82 5.76 13.85
CA GLY A 51 13.14 5.37 15.22
C GLY A 51 14.54 4.77 15.34
N GLY A 52 15.19 5.01 16.50
CA GLY A 52 16.52 4.51 16.82
C GLY A 52 16.51 3.08 17.39
N PRO A 53 17.63 2.65 18.00
CA PRO A 53 17.80 1.29 18.53
C PRO A 53 16.74 0.85 19.54
N GLY A 54 16.04 1.77 20.18
CA GLY A 54 14.92 1.47 21.08
C GLY A 54 13.59 1.18 20.37
N SER A 55 13.54 1.31 19.02
CA SER A 55 12.33 1.04 18.23
C SER A 55 12.39 -0.35 17.58
N PRO A 56 11.30 -1.15 17.64
CA PRO A 56 11.21 -2.40 16.88
C PRO A 56 11.44 -2.21 15.37
N ASN A 57 11.02 -1.09 14.80
CA ASN A 57 11.21 -0.78 13.39
C ASN A 57 12.70 -0.75 13.01
N PHE A 58 13.57 -0.20 13.86
CA PHE A 58 15.03 -0.22 13.64
C PHE A 58 15.55 -1.64 13.40
N HIS A 59 15.06 -2.62 14.14
CA HIS A 59 15.50 -4.00 14.08
C HIS A 59 14.80 -4.82 12.98
N LYS A 60 13.57 -4.48 12.61
CA LYS A 60 12.74 -5.28 11.72
C LYS A 60 12.67 -4.75 10.30
N SER A 61 12.72 -3.43 10.07
CA SER A 61 12.69 -2.87 8.72
C SER A 61 13.81 -3.43 7.84
N ASN A 62 13.44 -3.97 6.69
CA ASN A 62 14.41 -4.52 5.74
C ASN A 62 15.30 -3.43 5.14
N ALA A 63 14.77 -2.24 4.87
CA ALA A 63 15.57 -1.11 4.40
C ALA A 63 16.66 -0.73 5.43
N LEU A 64 16.28 -0.56 6.71
CA LEU A 64 17.24 -0.21 7.77
C LEU A 64 18.27 -1.32 8.02
N LYS A 65 17.85 -2.60 7.95
CA LYS A 65 18.78 -3.74 8.05
C LYS A 65 19.76 -3.78 6.89
N THR A 66 19.27 -3.54 5.67
CA THR A 66 20.11 -3.54 4.46
C THR A 66 21.14 -2.42 4.51
N MET A 67 20.74 -1.20 4.87
CA MET A 67 21.68 -0.09 5.04
C MET A 67 22.77 -0.37 6.09
N ARG A 68 22.42 -1.00 7.22
CA ARG A 68 23.44 -1.38 8.22
C ARG A 68 24.41 -2.47 7.73
N LYS A 69 23.94 -3.36 6.85
CA LYS A 69 24.80 -4.37 6.22
C LYS A 69 25.62 -3.84 5.05
N GLN A 70 25.13 -2.79 4.41
CA GLN A 70 25.70 -2.19 3.21
C GLN A 70 25.80 -0.66 3.40
N PRO A 71 26.85 -0.16 4.08
CA PRO A 71 26.98 1.26 4.44
C PRO A 71 26.93 2.23 3.25
N GLN A 72 27.30 1.78 2.05
CA GLN A 72 27.22 2.58 0.82
C GLN A 72 25.78 2.94 0.42
N LEU A 73 24.78 2.26 0.99
CA LEU A 73 23.35 2.52 0.81
C LEU A 73 22.76 3.46 1.87
N GLN A 74 23.58 3.87 2.85
CA GLN A 74 23.11 4.79 3.90
C GLN A 74 22.56 6.07 3.27
N GLY A 75 21.37 6.49 3.71
CA GLY A 75 20.68 7.68 3.20
C GLY A 75 19.97 7.49 1.86
N LYS A 76 19.98 6.29 1.28
CA LYS A 76 19.44 6.05 -0.07
C LYS A 76 18.12 5.27 -0.08
N LEU A 77 17.85 4.45 0.95
CA LEU A 77 16.67 3.59 0.96
C LEU A 77 15.54 4.23 1.76
N LEU A 78 14.42 4.45 1.09
CA LEU A 78 13.20 5.02 1.68
C LEU A 78 13.40 6.38 2.35
N ALA A 79 14.42 7.14 1.99
CA ALA A 79 14.61 8.51 2.43
C ALA A 79 13.74 9.47 1.61
N LYS A 80 13.01 10.37 2.26
CA LYS A 80 12.22 11.41 1.57
C LYS A 80 13.13 12.17 0.60
N GLY A 81 12.64 12.35 -0.63
CA GLY A 81 13.41 12.99 -1.72
C GLY A 81 14.32 12.04 -2.50
N SER A 82 14.60 10.82 -2.02
CA SER A 82 15.36 9.83 -2.79
C SER A 82 14.52 9.14 -3.86
N TRP A 83 15.17 8.54 -4.85
CA TRP A 83 14.51 7.73 -5.88
C TRP A 83 13.71 6.56 -5.27
N ASP A 84 14.25 5.87 -4.27
CA ASP A 84 13.61 4.71 -3.64
C ASP A 84 12.36 5.07 -2.81
N TYR A 85 12.17 6.36 -2.52
CA TYR A 85 10.96 6.87 -1.85
C TYR A 85 9.83 7.20 -2.82
N GLN A 86 10.13 7.40 -4.10
CA GLN A 86 9.15 7.83 -5.10
C GLN A 86 8.20 6.68 -5.45
N LEU A 87 7.01 7.05 -5.92
CA LEU A 87 6.13 6.11 -6.60
C LEU A 87 6.77 5.69 -7.91
N VAL A 88 6.43 4.49 -8.40
CA VAL A 88 6.90 4.04 -9.72
C VAL A 88 6.36 4.95 -10.82
N ASP A 89 7.14 5.12 -11.90
CA ASP A 89 6.85 6.07 -12.97
C ASP A 89 5.48 5.86 -13.64
N GLU A 90 4.96 4.64 -13.60
CA GLU A 90 3.67 4.27 -14.17
C GLU A 90 2.48 4.70 -13.30
N LEU A 91 2.69 5.01 -12.00
CA LEU A 91 1.63 5.35 -11.04
C LEU A 91 1.74 6.81 -10.61
N VAL A 92 1.25 7.70 -11.47
CA VAL A 92 1.36 9.16 -11.28
C VAL A 92 0.12 9.71 -10.57
N PRO A 93 0.29 10.35 -9.39
CA PRO A 93 -0.78 11.10 -8.76
C PRO A 93 -1.30 12.22 -9.66
N GLN A 94 -2.62 12.44 -9.64
CA GLN A 94 -3.28 13.49 -10.42
C GLN A 94 -3.86 14.57 -9.49
N PRO A 95 -4.20 15.75 -10.03
CA PRO A 95 -4.91 16.79 -9.25
C PRO A 95 -6.18 16.20 -8.61
N GLY A 96 -6.30 16.38 -7.28
CA GLY A 96 -7.38 15.78 -6.47
C GLY A 96 -6.98 14.52 -5.70
N ASP A 97 -5.93 13.83 -6.10
CA ASP A 97 -5.37 12.73 -5.31
C ASP A 97 -4.66 13.26 -4.05
N ILE A 98 -4.58 12.42 -3.05
CA ILE A 98 -3.85 12.71 -1.82
C ILE A 98 -2.61 11.83 -1.76
N VAL A 99 -1.44 12.42 -1.52
CA VAL A 99 -0.19 11.68 -1.30
C VAL A 99 0.18 11.81 0.17
N LEU A 100 0.30 10.67 0.87
CA LEU A 100 0.61 10.64 2.29
C LEU A 100 1.95 9.94 2.55
N PRO A 101 2.88 10.60 3.25
CA PRO A 101 4.04 9.94 3.82
C PRO A 101 3.59 8.94 4.90
N LYS A 102 4.21 7.77 4.94
CA LYS A 102 3.86 6.68 5.82
C LYS A 102 5.11 6.14 6.52
N PRO A 103 5.29 6.38 7.84
CA PRO A 103 6.53 6.01 8.53
C PRO A 103 6.56 4.56 9.04
N ARG A 104 5.43 3.84 8.97
CA ARG A 104 5.29 2.42 9.38
C ARG A 104 4.49 1.66 8.32
N TYR A 105 4.28 0.37 8.52
CA TYR A 105 3.58 -0.49 7.56
C TYR A 105 2.12 -0.11 7.41
N SER A 106 1.41 0.18 8.50
CA SER A 106 0.04 0.66 8.42
C SER A 106 -0.06 2.10 7.92
N GLY A 107 -1.00 2.32 7.01
CA GLY A 107 -1.36 3.66 6.52
C GLY A 107 -2.11 4.51 7.56
N PHE A 108 -2.66 3.91 8.61
CA PHE A 108 -3.29 4.64 9.71
C PHE A 108 -2.30 5.08 10.78
N PHE A 109 -1.18 4.36 10.93
CA PHE A 109 -0.26 4.63 12.02
C PHE A 109 0.53 5.93 11.78
N ASN A 110 0.30 6.91 12.65
CA ASN A 110 0.98 8.21 12.62
C ASN A 110 0.85 8.95 11.28
N THR A 111 -0.35 8.89 10.68
CA THR A 111 -0.73 9.62 9.49
C THR A 111 -2.07 10.30 9.71
N PRO A 112 -2.45 11.31 8.90
CA PRO A 112 -3.77 11.92 8.98
C PRO A 112 -4.89 11.11 8.30
N LEU A 113 -4.67 9.84 7.90
CA LEU A 113 -5.60 9.07 7.09
C LEU A 113 -7.01 9.02 7.69
N ASP A 114 -7.13 8.63 8.96
CA ASP A 114 -8.44 8.51 9.63
C ASP A 114 -9.20 9.84 9.61
N SER A 115 -8.55 10.94 9.92
CA SER A 115 -9.16 12.29 9.88
C SER A 115 -9.61 12.67 8.47
N ILE A 116 -8.82 12.34 7.45
CA ILE A 116 -9.13 12.60 6.03
C ILE A 116 -10.38 11.83 5.61
N LEU A 117 -10.47 10.56 5.96
CA LEU A 117 -11.60 9.70 5.60
C LEU A 117 -12.88 10.12 6.34
N ARG A 118 -12.80 10.33 7.65
CA ARG A 118 -13.96 10.73 8.47
C ARG A 118 -14.51 12.08 8.06
N SER A 119 -13.67 13.08 7.78
CA SER A 119 -14.12 14.40 7.34
C SER A 119 -14.89 14.38 6.01
N ARG A 120 -14.73 13.31 5.23
CA ARG A 120 -15.42 13.08 3.94
C ARG A 120 -16.54 12.05 4.01
N GLY A 121 -16.83 11.51 5.19
CA GLY A 121 -17.83 10.45 5.36
C GLY A 121 -17.48 9.13 4.68
N ILE A 122 -16.21 8.92 4.34
CA ILE A 122 -15.74 7.70 3.65
C ILE A 122 -15.61 6.57 4.68
N ARG A 123 -16.27 5.44 4.40
CA ARG A 123 -16.23 4.25 5.25
C ARG A 123 -15.81 2.98 4.50
N HIS A 124 -15.81 3.00 3.17
CA HIS A 124 -15.45 1.87 2.33
C HIS A 124 -14.11 2.14 1.66
N LEU A 125 -13.19 1.23 1.80
CA LEU A 125 -11.81 1.37 1.34
C LEU A 125 -11.45 0.21 0.41
N VAL A 126 -10.82 0.52 -0.72
CA VAL A 126 -10.27 -0.47 -1.63
C VAL A 126 -8.75 -0.41 -1.55
N PHE A 127 -8.12 -1.55 -1.34
CA PHE A 127 -6.69 -1.66 -1.09
C PHE A 127 -5.98 -2.32 -2.26
N THR A 128 -4.90 -1.69 -2.71
CA THR A 128 -3.96 -2.19 -3.71
C THR A 128 -2.52 -1.93 -3.27
N GLY A 129 -1.55 -2.48 -3.97
CA GLY A 129 -0.13 -2.17 -3.78
C GLY A 129 0.68 -3.29 -3.11
N ILE A 130 1.87 -2.95 -2.68
CA ILE A 130 2.89 -3.86 -2.16
C ILE A 130 3.34 -3.42 -0.76
N ALA A 131 3.46 -4.37 0.21
CA ALA A 131 3.25 -5.80 0.07
C ALA A 131 1.95 -6.22 0.75
N THR A 132 1.23 -7.19 0.13
CA THR A 132 -0.04 -7.72 0.62
C THR A 132 0.04 -8.14 2.08
N ASN A 133 1.02 -8.98 2.42
CA ASN A 133 1.23 -9.55 3.76
C ASN A 133 1.93 -8.59 4.76
N VAL A 134 2.15 -7.34 4.39
CA VAL A 134 2.82 -6.35 5.25
C VAL A 134 2.00 -5.06 5.29
N CYS A 135 2.22 -4.13 4.36
CA CYS A 135 1.59 -2.80 4.42
C CYS A 135 0.08 -2.86 4.15
N VAL A 136 -0.35 -3.66 3.16
CA VAL A 136 -1.77 -3.76 2.80
C VAL A 136 -2.55 -4.39 3.94
N GLU A 137 -2.15 -5.57 4.39
CA GLU A 137 -2.82 -6.27 5.50
C GLU A 137 -2.78 -5.46 6.80
N SER A 138 -1.65 -4.83 7.14
CA SER A 138 -1.56 -4.00 8.36
C SER A 138 -2.51 -2.79 8.30
N THR A 139 -2.60 -2.13 7.13
CA THR A 139 -3.50 -0.99 6.95
C THR A 139 -4.96 -1.41 7.01
N LEU A 140 -5.31 -2.54 6.37
CA LEU A 140 -6.67 -3.05 6.37
C LEU A 140 -7.11 -3.46 7.78
N ARG A 141 -6.25 -4.14 8.55
CA ARG A 141 -6.55 -4.55 9.93
C ARG A 141 -6.77 -3.34 10.84
N ASP A 142 -5.92 -2.31 10.75
CA ASP A 142 -6.13 -1.07 11.51
C ASP A 142 -7.41 -0.37 11.07
N GLY A 143 -7.72 -0.37 9.77
CA GLY A 143 -8.99 0.12 9.24
C GLY A 143 -10.19 -0.62 9.81
N PHE A 144 -10.13 -1.95 9.88
CA PHE A 144 -11.17 -2.78 10.49
C PHE A 144 -11.42 -2.40 11.96
N PHE A 145 -10.35 -2.23 12.75
CA PHE A 145 -10.48 -1.80 14.15
C PHE A 145 -10.98 -0.36 14.31
N LEU A 146 -10.90 0.45 13.26
CA LEU A 146 -11.44 1.81 13.18
C LEU A 146 -12.82 1.86 12.49
N GLU A 147 -13.47 0.72 12.27
CA GLU A 147 -14.82 0.57 11.71
C GLU A 147 -14.91 0.95 10.21
N TYR A 148 -13.85 0.72 9.44
CA TYR A 148 -13.87 0.81 7.98
C TYR A 148 -14.12 -0.56 7.33
N PHE A 149 -14.88 -0.55 6.23
CA PHE A 149 -15.08 -1.72 5.37
C PHE A 149 -13.96 -1.78 4.34
N GLY A 150 -13.15 -2.84 4.36
CA GLY A 150 -11.98 -2.98 3.51
C GLY A 150 -12.15 -4.06 2.45
N VAL A 151 -11.88 -3.75 1.19
CA VAL A 151 -11.80 -4.70 0.06
C VAL A 151 -10.38 -4.70 -0.47
N VAL A 152 -9.76 -5.85 -0.64
CA VAL A 152 -8.45 -6.00 -1.29
C VAL A 152 -8.65 -6.52 -2.71
N LEU A 153 -8.01 -5.90 -3.69
CA LEU A 153 -7.93 -6.43 -5.05
C LEU A 153 -6.70 -7.34 -5.14
N GLU A 154 -6.94 -8.66 -5.14
CA GLU A 154 -5.86 -9.65 -4.96
C GLU A 154 -4.82 -9.61 -6.10
N ASP A 155 -5.25 -9.37 -7.33
CA ASP A 155 -4.42 -9.26 -8.52
C ASP A 155 -3.75 -7.88 -8.69
N ALA A 156 -4.18 -6.88 -7.90
CA ALA A 156 -3.54 -5.56 -7.76
C ALA A 156 -2.67 -5.46 -6.49
N THR A 157 -2.34 -6.59 -5.86
CA THR A 157 -1.40 -6.67 -4.72
C THR A 157 -0.37 -7.77 -4.95
N HIS A 158 0.78 -7.66 -4.24
CA HIS A 158 1.83 -8.68 -4.30
C HIS A 158 2.53 -8.81 -2.95
N GLN A 159 2.84 -10.04 -2.56
CA GLN A 159 3.51 -10.32 -1.29
C GLN A 159 5.01 -9.94 -1.32
N ALA A 160 5.56 -9.68 -0.15
CA ALA A 160 6.99 -9.75 0.10
C ALA A 160 7.32 -11.11 0.71
N GLY A 161 8.18 -11.88 0.01
CA GLY A 161 8.58 -13.21 0.46
C GLY A 161 7.92 -14.36 -0.32
N PRO A 162 7.81 -15.56 0.29
CA PRO A 162 7.34 -16.76 -0.41
C PRO A 162 5.86 -16.66 -0.80
N LYS A 163 5.47 -17.36 -1.87
CA LYS A 163 4.11 -17.32 -2.44
C LYS A 163 3.00 -17.68 -1.44
N PHE A 164 3.28 -18.52 -0.45
CA PHE A 164 2.27 -18.85 0.57
C PHE A 164 1.87 -17.62 1.41
N ALA A 165 2.74 -16.61 1.54
CA ALA A 165 2.44 -15.39 2.30
C ALA A 165 1.29 -14.59 1.68
N GLN A 166 1.18 -14.56 0.34
CA GLN A 166 0.01 -13.99 -0.35
C GLN A 166 -1.27 -14.71 0.07
N LYS A 167 -1.27 -16.03 -0.07
CA LYS A 167 -2.45 -16.85 0.24
C LYS A 167 -2.87 -16.72 1.71
N ALA A 168 -1.90 -16.72 2.62
CA ALA A 168 -2.18 -16.55 4.05
C ALA A 168 -2.77 -15.19 4.39
N ALA A 169 -2.23 -14.10 3.81
CA ALA A 169 -2.75 -12.75 4.01
C ALA A 169 -4.18 -12.61 3.46
N LEU A 170 -4.43 -13.07 2.23
CA LEU A 170 -5.75 -13.02 1.62
C LEU A 170 -6.77 -13.89 2.38
N PHE A 171 -6.38 -15.08 2.85
CA PHE A 171 -7.22 -15.93 3.70
C PHE A 171 -7.62 -15.20 4.99
N ASN A 172 -6.67 -14.55 5.67
CA ASN A 172 -6.96 -13.81 6.89
C ASN A 172 -7.92 -12.64 6.63
N ILE A 173 -7.67 -11.91 5.53
CA ILE A 173 -8.51 -10.76 5.15
C ILE A 173 -9.93 -11.23 4.88
N GLU A 174 -10.12 -12.20 3.99
CA GLU A 174 -11.43 -12.71 3.58
C GLU A 174 -12.20 -13.32 4.75
N THR A 175 -11.50 -13.99 5.66
CA THR A 175 -12.16 -14.72 6.74
C THR A 175 -12.52 -13.82 7.92
N PHE A 176 -11.71 -12.77 8.22
CA PHE A 176 -11.81 -12.08 9.50
C PHE A 176 -11.87 -10.54 9.43
N PHE A 177 -11.33 -9.90 8.37
CA PHE A 177 -11.05 -8.46 8.42
C PHE A 177 -11.67 -7.64 7.29
N GLY A 178 -12.13 -8.29 6.22
CA GLY A 178 -12.66 -7.58 5.06
C GLY A 178 -13.08 -8.53 3.96
N TRP A 179 -12.92 -8.11 2.72
CA TRP A 179 -13.31 -8.86 1.54
C TRP A 179 -12.15 -8.88 0.53
N VAL A 180 -12.10 -9.94 -0.27
CA VAL A 180 -11.16 -10.09 -1.37
C VAL A 180 -11.95 -10.06 -2.69
N SER A 181 -11.44 -9.30 -3.66
CA SER A 181 -11.98 -9.21 -5.02
C SER A 181 -10.80 -9.14 -6.00
N ASP A 182 -11.09 -8.93 -7.26
CA ASP A 182 -10.13 -8.67 -8.33
C ASP A 182 -10.46 -7.37 -9.07
N VAL A 183 -9.55 -6.94 -9.96
CA VAL A 183 -9.69 -5.68 -10.70
C VAL A 183 -10.85 -5.74 -11.68
N GLU A 184 -11.10 -6.88 -12.33
CA GLU A 184 -12.20 -7.05 -13.29
C GLU A 184 -13.56 -6.85 -12.59
N THR A 185 -13.80 -7.59 -11.51
CA THR A 185 -15.02 -7.48 -10.70
C THR A 185 -15.22 -6.07 -10.15
N PHE A 186 -14.13 -5.44 -9.68
CA PHE A 186 -14.18 -4.06 -9.19
C PHE A 186 -14.57 -3.07 -10.28
N CYS A 187 -13.98 -3.15 -11.47
CA CYS A 187 -14.29 -2.28 -12.59
C CYS A 187 -15.74 -2.47 -13.07
N ASP A 188 -16.20 -3.71 -13.13
CA ASP A 188 -17.58 -4.03 -13.51
C ASP A 188 -18.60 -3.46 -12.53
N ALA A 189 -18.30 -3.55 -11.23
CA ALA A 189 -19.15 -2.97 -10.19
C ALA A 189 -19.25 -1.43 -10.27
N LEU A 190 -18.24 -0.76 -10.82
CA LEU A 190 -18.23 0.69 -11.02
C LEU A 190 -18.84 1.14 -12.36
N SER A 191 -19.18 0.21 -13.23
CA SER A 191 -19.75 0.55 -14.53
C SER A 191 -21.17 1.13 -14.39
N PRO A 192 -21.57 2.12 -15.23
CA PRO A 192 -22.91 2.74 -15.15
C PRO A 192 -24.08 1.75 -15.26
N THR A 193 -23.87 0.61 -15.91
CA THR A 193 -24.88 -0.45 -16.09
C THR A 193 -25.14 -1.22 -14.78
N SER A 194 -24.20 -1.27 -13.85
CA SER A 194 -24.37 -1.99 -12.58
C SER A 194 -25.30 -1.24 -11.61
N PHE A 195 -25.41 0.08 -11.69
CA PHE A 195 -26.27 0.89 -10.82
C PHE A 195 -27.77 0.83 -11.23
N ALA A 196 -28.10 0.37 -12.43
CA ALA A 196 -29.48 0.30 -12.92
C ALA A 196 -30.31 -0.83 -12.28
N HIS A 197 -29.70 -1.73 -11.53
CA HIS A 197 -30.37 -2.89 -10.89
C HIS A 197 -30.62 -2.74 -9.37
N ILE A 198 -30.26 -1.59 -8.77
CA ILE A 198 -30.37 -1.37 -7.30
C ILE A 198 -31.42 -0.28 -6.98
N ALA A 199 -32.13 0.23 -7.97
CA ALA A 199 -33.20 1.24 -7.79
C ALA A 199 -34.59 0.59 -7.70
#